data_d9b5f76a41171f84281d46cc631fefcb
#
_entry.id   d9b5f76a41171f84281d46cc631fefcb
#
_cell.length_a   1.000
_cell.length_b   1.000
_cell.length_c   1.000
_cell.angle_alpha   90.00
_cell.angle_beta   90.00
_cell.angle_gamma   90.00
#
_symmetry.space_group_name_H-M   'P 1'
#
loop_
_entity.id
_entity.type
_entity.pdbx_description
1 polymer ?
#
loop_
_entity_poly.entity_id
_entity_poly.type
_entity_poly.pdbx_seq_one_letter_code
_entity_poly.pdbx_strand_id
1 'polypeptide(L)'
;MTLRSLADIRARAADRKGGEAALAALLPTMKTAAELAAIPDDRWLSMMSRCVFQAGFSWKVVETKWPGTEAAFWDFSPARCRAMSDEEFDALLKDSRIIRNGAKVRSVQNNAALVMDLSAEYGSVGKAVGAWPADDFIGLLDLLKKRGDRLGGGAGMMALRFIGRDGWVTSPDMVKALVAEGVMDGNHDSQKSRKAIQAAFSQWSAEHGTPFAHISRILAMSVD
;
A
#
# COMPACT_ATOMS: atom_id res chain seq x y z
N MET A 1 25.31 -12.45 10.25
CA MET A 1 24.36 -13.56 10.33
C MET A 1 23.88 -13.85 8.92
N THR A 2 23.85 -15.11 8.51
CA THR A 2 23.27 -15.50 7.22
C THR A 2 21.76 -15.54 7.39
N LEU A 3 21.01 -14.87 6.50
CA LEU A 3 19.55 -14.95 6.49
C LEU A 3 19.11 -16.40 6.23
N ARG A 4 18.03 -16.83 6.90
CA ARG A 4 17.37 -18.10 6.57
C ARG A 4 16.86 -18.04 5.13
N SER A 5 16.90 -19.15 4.43
CA SER A 5 16.40 -19.26 3.05
C SER A 5 14.90 -18.94 3.00
N LEU A 6 14.45 -18.32 1.91
CA LEU A 6 13.01 -18.09 1.70
C LEU A 6 12.24 -19.41 1.62
N ALA A 7 12.86 -20.48 1.14
CA ALA A 7 12.26 -21.82 1.06
C ALA A 7 11.87 -22.35 2.44
N ASP A 8 12.76 -22.23 3.45
CA ASP A 8 12.47 -22.67 4.81
C ASP A 8 11.36 -21.85 5.48
N ILE A 9 11.36 -20.53 5.23
CA ILE A 9 10.30 -19.62 5.75
C ILE A 9 8.96 -19.98 5.11
N ARG A 10 8.96 -20.27 3.79
CA ARG A 10 7.78 -20.67 3.03
C ARG A 10 7.23 -22.03 3.49
N ALA A 11 8.09 -23.01 3.74
CA ALA A 11 7.68 -24.30 4.27
C ALA A 11 6.95 -24.13 5.62
N ARG A 12 7.51 -23.36 6.55
CA ARG A 12 6.88 -23.03 7.83
C ARG A 12 5.52 -22.32 7.65
N ALA A 13 5.41 -21.38 6.71
CA ALA A 13 4.14 -20.72 6.40
C ALA A 13 3.12 -21.69 5.81
N ALA A 14 3.55 -22.60 4.92
CA ALA A 14 2.70 -23.62 4.33
C ALA A 14 2.14 -24.58 5.37
N ASP A 15 2.99 -25.09 6.29
CA ASP A 15 2.56 -25.96 7.39
C ASP A 15 1.47 -25.30 8.24
N ARG A 16 1.62 -24.00 8.53
CA ARG A 16 0.65 -23.23 9.31
C ARG A 16 -0.67 -22.96 8.57
N LYS A 17 -0.67 -22.95 7.24
CA LYS A 17 -1.85 -22.62 6.42
C LYS A 17 -2.54 -23.84 5.83
N GLY A 18 -2.07 -25.06 6.15
CA GLY A 18 -2.69 -26.29 5.66
C GLY A 18 -2.10 -26.79 4.34
N GLY A 19 -0.85 -26.43 4.08
CA GLY A 19 -0.07 -26.89 2.93
C GLY A 19 0.20 -25.83 1.88
N GLU A 20 1.06 -26.19 0.92
CA GLU A 20 1.55 -25.27 -0.11
C GLU A 20 0.43 -24.69 -1.00
N ALA A 21 -0.56 -25.50 -1.37
CA ALA A 21 -1.69 -25.05 -2.19
C ALA A 21 -2.55 -24.01 -1.45
N ALA A 22 -2.80 -24.22 -0.15
CA ALA A 22 -3.53 -23.28 0.68
C ALA A 22 -2.75 -21.96 0.87
N LEU A 23 -1.44 -22.03 1.08
CA LEU A 23 -0.58 -20.86 1.14
C LEU A 23 -0.60 -20.09 -0.19
N ALA A 24 -0.43 -20.77 -1.32
CA ALA A 24 -0.42 -20.16 -2.64
C ALA A 24 -1.70 -19.39 -2.95
N ALA A 25 -2.87 -19.92 -2.54
CA ALA A 25 -4.17 -19.25 -2.71
C ALA A 25 -4.31 -17.95 -1.89
N LEU A 26 -3.46 -17.73 -0.89
CA LEU A 26 -3.46 -16.53 -0.05
C LEU A 26 -2.48 -15.45 -0.53
N LEU A 27 -1.68 -15.74 -1.56
CA LEU A 27 -0.72 -14.79 -2.10
C LEU A 27 -1.41 -13.79 -3.05
N PRO A 28 -1.05 -12.49 -2.97
CA PRO A 28 -1.69 -11.47 -3.80
C PRO A 28 -1.26 -11.59 -5.27
N THR A 29 -2.17 -11.26 -6.19
CA THR A 29 -1.82 -11.10 -7.61
C THR A 29 -1.19 -9.74 -7.82
N MET A 30 -0.02 -9.72 -8.50
CA MET A 30 0.68 -8.49 -8.85
C MET A 30 0.40 -8.12 -10.30
N LYS A 31 0.35 -6.82 -10.57
CA LYS A 31 0.19 -6.26 -11.90
C LYS A 31 1.53 -5.94 -12.53
N THR A 32 1.62 -6.12 -13.82
CA THR A 32 2.74 -5.63 -14.64
C THR A 32 2.75 -4.10 -14.70
N ALA A 33 3.88 -3.51 -15.11
CA ALA A 33 3.97 -2.06 -15.32
C ALA A 33 2.93 -1.54 -16.32
N ALA A 34 2.64 -2.30 -17.37
CA ALA A 34 1.61 -1.95 -18.37
C ALA A 34 0.20 -1.97 -17.77
N GLU A 35 -0.14 -2.97 -16.96
CA GLU A 35 -1.43 -3.03 -16.28
C GLU A 35 -1.59 -1.93 -15.23
N LEU A 36 -0.52 -1.57 -14.52
CA LEU A 36 -0.53 -0.42 -13.60
C LEU A 36 -0.73 0.89 -14.35
N ALA A 37 -0.03 1.08 -15.48
CA ALA A 37 -0.14 2.26 -16.33
C ALA A 37 -1.54 2.43 -16.95
N ALA A 38 -2.28 1.34 -17.12
CA ALA A 38 -3.64 1.35 -17.65
C ALA A 38 -4.71 1.73 -16.61
N ILE A 39 -4.37 1.77 -15.31
CA ILE A 39 -5.31 2.16 -14.25
C ILE A 39 -5.53 3.68 -14.31
N PRO A 40 -6.78 4.15 -14.45
CA PRO A 40 -7.08 5.58 -14.45
C PRO A 40 -6.70 6.27 -13.13
N ASP A 41 -6.34 7.54 -13.19
CA ASP A 41 -5.85 8.31 -12.04
C ASP A 41 -6.90 8.51 -10.93
N ASP A 42 -8.18 8.54 -11.28
CA ASP A 42 -9.28 8.55 -10.32
C ASP A 42 -9.32 7.27 -9.47
N ARG A 43 -8.97 6.12 -10.05
CA ARG A 43 -8.87 4.84 -9.32
C ARG A 43 -7.67 4.81 -8.38
N TRP A 44 -6.57 5.46 -8.75
CA TRP A 44 -5.44 5.67 -7.85
C TRP A 44 -5.83 6.53 -6.67
N LEU A 45 -6.50 7.66 -6.91
CA LEU A 45 -6.97 8.55 -5.84
C LEU A 45 -8.00 7.86 -4.94
N SER A 46 -8.96 7.11 -5.50
CA SER A 46 -9.92 6.30 -4.75
C SER A 46 -9.22 5.30 -3.84
N MET A 47 -8.27 4.51 -4.35
CA MET A 47 -7.57 3.50 -3.55
C MET A 47 -6.71 4.12 -2.44
N MET A 48 -5.96 5.19 -2.74
CA MET A 48 -5.19 5.93 -1.72
C MET A 48 -6.12 6.44 -0.61
N SER A 49 -7.22 7.07 -0.99
CA SER A 49 -8.23 7.58 -0.05
C SER A 49 -8.85 6.48 0.79
N ARG A 50 -9.21 5.34 0.17
CA ARG A 50 -9.78 4.18 0.87
C ARG A 50 -8.85 3.68 1.97
N CYS A 51 -7.57 3.52 1.68
CA CYS A 51 -6.59 3.10 2.68
C CYS A 51 -6.39 4.14 3.79
N VAL A 52 -6.42 5.44 3.48
CA VAL A 52 -6.41 6.49 4.49
C VAL A 52 -7.67 6.42 5.36
N PHE A 53 -8.85 6.20 4.79
CA PHE A 53 -10.09 6.07 5.56
C PHE A 53 -10.12 4.81 6.41
N GLN A 54 -9.51 3.73 5.99
CA GLN A 54 -9.36 2.46 6.75
C GLN A 54 -8.42 2.59 7.95
N ALA A 55 -7.41 3.46 7.87
CA ALA A 55 -6.45 3.65 8.96
C ALA A 55 -7.14 4.11 10.26
N GLY A 56 -7.09 3.27 11.31
CA GLY A 56 -7.72 3.55 12.61
C GLY A 56 -9.25 3.43 12.61
N PHE A 57 -9.85 2.81 11.59
CA PHE A 57 -11.29 2.53 11.52
C PHE A 57 -11.59 1.07 11.22
N SER A 58 -12.83 0.63 11.48
CA SER A 58 -13.29 -0.67 11.03
C SER A 58 -13.32 -0.73 9.51
N TRP A 59 -12.52 -1.63 8.94
CA TRP A 59 -12.46 -1.84 7.49
C TRP A 59 -13.82 -2.17 6.90
N LYS A 60 -14.60 -3.03 7.59
CA LYS A 60 -15.95 -3.40 7.18
C LYS A 60 -16.87 -2.18 7.04
N VAL A 61 -16.78 -1.22 7.96
CA VAL A 61 -17.56 0.02 7.89
C VAL A 61 -17.15 0.88 6.71
N VAL A 62 -15.83 1.01 6.47
CA VAL A 62 -15.31 1.75 5.30
C VAL A 62 -15.79 1.12 4.00
N GLU A 63 -15.65 -0.22 3.87
CA GLU A 63 -16.09 -0.97 2.69
C GLU A 63 -17.58 -0.77 2.40
N THR A 64 -18.43 -0.90 3.42
CA THR A 64 -19.88 -0.71 3.28
C THR A 64 -20.25 0.71 2.81
N LYS A 65 -19.49 1.71 3.26
CA LYS A 65 -19.71 3.12 2.87
C LYS A 65 -19.03 3.52 1.56
N TRP A 66 -18.15 2.68 1.02
CA TRP A 66 -17.27 3.09 -0.08
C TRP A 66 -18.03 3.52 -1.34
N PRO A 67 -19.08 2.84 -1.81
CA PRO A 67 -19.86 3.31 -2.96
C PRO A 67 -20.47 4.72 -2.75
N GLY A 68 -20.99 4.98 -1.55
CA GLY A 68 -21.49 6.31 -1.18
C GLY A 68 -20.39 7.36 -1.06
N THR A 69 -19.19 6.93 -0.62
CA THR A 69 -18.02 7.79 -0.53
C THR A 69 -17.52 8.18 -1.93
N GLU A 70 -17.46 7.23 -2.88
CA GLU A 70 -17.10 7.52 -4.27
C GLU A 70 -18.05 8.56 -4.88
N ALA A 71 -19.35 8.35 -4.75
CA ALA A 71 -20.35 9.31 -5.24
C ALA A 71 -20.21 10.70 -4.56
N ALA A 72 -19.94 10.75 -3.26
CA ALA A 72 -19.75 12.00 -2.53
C ALA A 72 -18.51 12.78 -2.96
N PHE A 73 -17.45 12.09 -3.36
CA PHE A 73 -16.20 12.65 -3.86
C PHE A 73 -16.10 12.69 -5.39
N TRP A 74 -17.25 12.81 -6.09
CA TRP A 74 -17.31 12.94 -7.56
C TRP A 74 -16.51 11.86 -8.29
N ASP A 75 -16.68 10.59 -7.86
CA ASP A 75 -15.98 9.39 -8.33
C ASP A 75 -14.46 9.52 -8.27
N PHE A 76 -13.98 10.33 -7.33
CA PHE A 76 -12.56 10.66 -7.12
C PHE A 76 -11.88 11.30 -8.36
N SER A 77 -12.63 12.05 -9.18
CA SER A 77 -12.03 12.86 -10.24
C SER A 77 -10.96 13.78 -9.64
N PRO A 78 -9.66 13.63 -10.02
CA PRO A 78 -8.58 14.40 -9.37
C PRO A 78 -8.78 15.91 -9.48
N ALA A 79 -9.15 16.40 -10.67
CA ALA A 79 -9.39 17.82 -10.88
C ALA A 79 -10.54 18.35 -10.00
N ARG A 80 -11.62 17.58 -9.89
CA ARG A 80 -12.80 17.98 -9.09
C ARG A 80 -12.50 17.91 -7.59
N CYS A 81 -11.84 16.86 -7.13
CA CYS A 81 -11.44 16.75 -5.72
C CYS A 81 -10.43 17.85 -5.33
N ARG A 82 -9.50 18.20 -6.22
CA ARG A 82 -8.54 19.28 -6.00
C ARG A 82 -9.22 20.65 -5.87
N ALA A 83 -10.26 20.89 -6.66
CA ALA A 83 -11.02 22.14 -6.69
C ALA A 83 -12.11 22.24 -5.61
N MET A 84 -12.17 21.30 -4.65
CA MET A 84 -13.17 21.31 -3.57
C MET A 84 -13.13 22.62 -2.79
N SER A 85 -14.29 23.34 -2.71
CA SER A 85 -14.41 24.56 -1.94
C SER A 85 -14.55 24.28 -0.44
N ASP A 86 -14.46 25.33 0.39
CA ASP A 86 -14.67 25.18 1.84
C ASP A 86 -16.13 24.85 2.17
N GLU A 87 -17.10 25.37 1.39
CA GLU A 87 -18.53 25.04 1.55
C GLU A 87 -18.78 23.55 1.22
N GLU A 88 -18.14 23.02 0.19
CA GLU A 88 -18.24 21.61 -0.18
C GLU A 88 -17.55 20.72 0.86
N PHE A 89 -16.41 21.14 1.39
CA PHE A 89 -15.75 20.48 2.50
C PHE A 89 -16.67 20.38 3.72
N ASP A 90 -17.31 21.49 4.10
CA ASP A 90 -18.26 21.52 5.22
C ASP A 90 -19.51 20.67 4.97
N ALA A 91 -19.98 20.61 3.73
CA ALA A 91 -21.08 19.73 3.32
C ALA A 91 -20.69 18.25 3.45
N LEU A 92 -19.47 17.85 3.03
CA LEU A 92 -18.96 16.51 3.20
C LEU A 92 -18.86 16.09 4.67
N LEU A 93 -18.49 17.01 5.57
CA LEU A 93 -18.45 16.70 7.01
C LEU A 93 -19.84 16.43 7.62
N LYS A 94 -20.90 16.80 6.93
CA LYS A 94 -22.30 16.52 7.32
C LYS A 94 -22.89 15.33 6.58
N ASP A 95 -22.24 14.85 5.51
CA ASP A 95 -22.73 13.77 4.66
C ASP A 95 -22.65 12.42 5.37
N SER A 96 -23.80 11.75 5.53
CA SER A 96 -23.88 10.44 6.18
C SER A 96 -23.33 9.29 5.32
N ARG A 97 -23.15 9.51 4.02
CA ARG A 97 -22.57 8.50 3.11
C ARG A 97 -21.11 8.24 3.40
N ILE A 98 -20.39 9.18 3.98
CA ILE A 98 -18.95 9.07 4.25
C ILE A 98 -18.64 8.91 5.75
N ILE A 99 -17.37 8.58 6.05
CA ILE A 99 -16.82 8.69 7.39
C ILE A 99 -16.43 10.16 7.62
N ARG A 100 -17.16 10.84 8.49
CA ARG A 100 -17.03 12.28 8.76
C ARG A 100 -15.79 12.60 9.61
N ASN A 101 -14.62 12.57 8.99
CA ASN A 101 -13.34 12.93 9.63
C ASN A 101 -12.65 13.99 8.77
N GLY A 102 -12.61 15.24 9.27
CA GLY A 102 -12.11 16.38 8.52
C GLY A 102 -10.70 16.20 7.99
N ALA A 103 -9.80 15.62 8.78
CA ALA A 103 -8.43 15.40 8.35
C ALA A 103 -8.34 14.36 7.19
N LYS A 104 -9.21 13.35 7.17
CA LYS A 104 -9.29 12.37 6.07
C LYS A 104 -9.97 12.97 4.83
N VAL A 105 -11.00 13.79 5.02
CA VAL A 105 -11.64 14.54 3.91
C VAL A 105 -10.63 15.48 3.26
N ARG A 106 -9.89 16.25 4.05
CA ARG A 106 -8.84 17.16 3.53
C ARG A 106 -7.73 16.41 2.81
N SER A 107 -7.38 15.22 3.28
CA SER A 107 -6.35 14.40 2.60
C SER A 107 -6.75 13.97 1.19
N VAL A 108 -8.04 13.84 0.87
CA VAL A 108 -8.49 13.56 -0.52
C VAL A 108 -8.09 14.71 -1.44
N GLN A 109 -8.35 15.96 -1.03
CA GLN A 109 -7.98 17.15 -1.80
C GLN A 109 -6.46 17.28 -1.98
N ASN A 110 -5.69 17.02 -0.94
CA ASN A 110 -4.23 17.08 -0.98
C ASN A 110 -3.65 15.96 -1.87
N ASN A 111 -4.19 14.75 -1.77
CA ASN A 111 -3.76 13.63 -2.61
C ASN A 111 -4.23 13.76 -4.06
N ALA A 112 -5.32 14.47 -4.33
CA ALA A 112 -5.71 14.84 -5.69
C ALA A 112 -4.65 15.74 -6.36
N ALA A 113 -4.04 16.67 -5.61
CA ALA A 113 -2.90 17.43 -6.10
C ALA A 113 -1.70 16.54 -6.42
N LEU A 114 -1.33 15.60 -5.53
CA LEU A 114 -0.27 14.62 -5.80
C LEU A 114 -0.54 13.83 -7.08
N VAL A 115 -1.77 13.35 -7.26
CA VAL A 115 -2.15 12.59 -8.46
C VAL A 115 -1.99 13.43 -9.73
N MET A 116 -2.45 14.68 -9.72
CA MET A 116 -2.31 15.60 -10.84
C MET A 116 -0.85 15.93 -11.16
N ASP A 117 -0.03 16.15 -10.12
CA ASP A 117 1.40 16.41 -10.28
C ASP A 117 2.13 15.21 -10.90
N LEU A 118 1.87 13.98 -10.40
CA LEU A 118 2.47 12.77 -10.97
C LEU A 118 2.01 12.53 -12.41
N SER A 119 0.74 12.81 -12.70
CA SER A 119 0.22 12.76 -14.07
C SER A 119 0.92 13.75 -15.00
N ALA A 120 1.17 14.96 -14.55
CA ALA A 120 1.89 15.96 -15.34
C ALA A 120 3.36 15.57 -15.55
N GLU A 121 4.02 14.99 -14.55
CA GLU A 121 5.42 14.60 -14.60
C GLU A 121 5.66 13.33 -15.43
N TYR A 122 4.77 12.33 -15.33
CA TYR A 122 4.98 10.96 -15.88
C TYR A 122 3.91 10.52 -16.86
N GLY A 123 2.88 11.34 -17.10
CA GLY A 123 1.75 11.03 -17.96
C GLY A 123 0.61 10.26 -17.29
N SER A 124 0.81 9.63 -16.14
CA SER A 124 -0.20 9.10 -15.22
C SER A 124 0.47 8.62 -13.91
N VAL A 125 -0.29 8.49 -12.83
CA VAL A 125 0.21 7.84 -11.60
C VAL A 125 0.64 6.41 -11.88
N GLY A 126 -0.13 5.68 -12.67
CA GLY A 126 0.18 4.29 -13.03
C GLY A 126 1.50 4.13 -13.77
N LYS A 127 1.84 5.07 -14.66
CA LYS A 127 3.15 5.10 -15.33
C LYS A 127 4.28 5.40 -14.35
N ALA A 128 4.11 6.39 -13.47
CA ALA A 128 5.10 6.72 -12.44
C ALA A 128 5.40 5.52 -11.54
N VAL A 129 4.37 4.88 -11.01
CA VAL A 129 4.49 3.75 -10.09
C VAL A 129 4.93 2.46 -10.80
N GLY A 130 4.43 2.21 -12.01
CA GLY A 130 4.78 1.03 -12.81
C GLY A 130 6.23 1.02 -13.28
N ALA A 131 6.78 2.19 -13.60
CA ALA A 131 8.17 2.36 -14.02
C ALA A 131 9.16 2.50 -12.84
N TRP A 132 8.67 2.62 -11.60
CA TRP A 132 9.55 2.76 -10.43
C TRP A 132 10.41 1.50 -10.24
N PRO A 133 11.73 1.64 -10.00
CA PRO A 133 12.63 0.50 -9.83
C PRO A 133 12.14 -0.48 -8.77
N ALA A 134 12.21 -1.78 -9.06
CA ALA A 134 11.74 -2.82 -8.13
C ALA A 134 12.60 -2.88 -6.86
N ASP A 135 13.89 -2.57 -6.99
CA ASP A 135 14.88 -2.55 -5.91
C ASP A 135 14.90 -1.24 -5.12
N ASP A 136 14.07 -0.24 -5.48
CA ASP A 136 13.90 1.02 -4.75
C ASP A 136 12.48 1.22 -4.23
N PHE A 137 11.91 0.22 -3.59
CA PHE A 137 10.58 0.36 -2.99
C PHE A 137 10.57 1.41 -1.85
N ILE A 138 11.70 1.60 -1.16
CA ILE A 138 11.86 2.65 -0.14
C ILE A 138 11.68 4.04 -0.77
N GLY A 139 12.30 4.31 -1.92
CA GLY A 139 12.16 5.60 -2.61
C GLY A 139 10.71 5.89 -3.00
N LEU A 140 9.95 4.87 -3.45
CA LEU A 140 8.52 5.00 -3.73
C LEU A 140 7.72 5.37 -2.47
N LEU A 141 8.01 4.72 -1.33
CA LEU A 141 7.36 5.05 -0.05
C LEU A 141 7.73 6.46 0.43
N ASP A 142 8.96 6.89 0.22
CA ASP A 142 9.43 8.23 0.58
C ASP A 142 8.78 9.31 -0.31
N LEU A 143 8.56 9.04 -1.59
CA LEU A 143 7.78 9.91 -2.47
C LEU A 143 6.36 10.09 -1.93
N LEU A 144 5.66 8.98 -1.61
CA LEU A 144 4.32 9.02 -1.05
C LEU A 144 4.27 9.74 0.31
N LYS A 145 5.29 9.53 1.17
CA LYS A 145 5.41 10.21 2.46
C LYS A 145 5.64 11.71 2.32
N LYS A 146 6.49 12.10 1.37
CA LYS A 146 6.91 13.51 1.19
C LYS A 146 5.85 14.34 0.48
N ARG A 147 5.20 13.77 -0.54
CA ARG A 147 4.27 14.51 -1.42
C ARG A 147 2.80 14.21 -1.13
N GLY A 148 2.49 13.08 -0.50
CA GLY A 148 1.13 12.68 -0.16
C GLY A 148 0.74 13.08 1.26
N ASP A 149 -0.56 13.17 1.48
CA ASP A 149 -1.13 13.40 2.80
C ASP A 149 -1.62 12.08 3.39
N ARG A 150 -1.09 11.70 4.57
CA ARG A 150 -1.38 10.44 5.28
C ARG A 150 -0.99 9.16 4.54
N LEU A 151 -0.13 9.25 3.53
CA LEU A 151 0.38 8.12 2.75
C LEU A 151 1.77 7.62 3.20
N GLY A 152 2.35 8.23 4.23
CA GLY A 152 3.73 7.93 4.66
C GLY A 152 3.91 6.68 5.50
N GLY A 153 2.85 5.91 5.77
CA GLY A 153 2.92 4.71 6.60
C GLY A 153 2.12 3.56 5.98
N GLY A 154 1.45 2.76 6.83
CA GLY A 154 0.67 1.59 6.40
C GLY A 154 -0.35 1.88 5.31
N ALA A 155 -0.97 3.08 5.30
CA ALA A 155 -1.96 3.44 4.28
C ALA A 155 -1.36 3.50 2.86
N GLY A 156 -0.16 4.07 2.68
CA GLY A 156 0.51 4.09 1.39
C GLY A 156 0.93 2.70 0.92
N MET A 157 1.53 1.90 1.81
CA MET A 157 1.90 0.50 1.51
C MET A 157 0.68 -0.34 1.12
N MET A 158 -0.44 -0.19 1.85
CA MET A 158 -1.68 -0.91 1.54
C MET A 158 -2.31 -0.46 0.22
N ALA A 159 -2.28 0.85 -0.09
CA ALA A 159 -2.78 1.36 -1.36
C ALA A 159 -2.00 0.77 -2.55
N LEU A 160 -0.66 0.74 -2.47
CA LEU A 160 0.19 0.09 -3.47
C LEU A 160 -0.13 -1.41 -3.61
N ARG A 161 -0.28 -2.13 -2.47
CA ARG A 161 -0.62 -3.54 -2.44
C ARG A 161 -1.98 -3.83 -3.08
N PHE A 162 -3.02 -3.09 -2.72
CA PHE A 162 -4.38 -3.34 -3.21
C PHE A 162 -4.54 -2.98 -4.69
N ILE A 163 -3.78 -2.01 -5.18
CA ILE A 163 -3.80 -1.68 -6.60
C ILE A 163 -3.00 -2.68 -7.45
N GLY A 164 -2.16 -3.51 -6.81
CA GLY A 164 -1.39 -4.57 -7.45
C GLY A 164 0.09 -4.23 -7.68
N ARG A 165 0.62 -3.15 -7.09
CA ARG A 165 2.07 -2.85 -7.15
C ARG A 165 2.83 -3.79 -6.21
N ASP A 166 3.87 -4.42 -6.75
CA ASP A 166 4.76 -5.27 -5.95
C ASP A 166 5.49 -4.45 -4.87
N GLY A 167 5.53 -5.01 -3.66
CA GLY A 167 6.14 -4.37 -2.50
C GLY A 167 5.70 -5.03 -1.19
N TRP A 168 6.28 -4.61 -0.09
CA TRP A 168 5.91 -5.14 1.22
C TRP A 168 4.91 -4.26 1.96
N VAL A 169 4.31 -4.85 3.01
CA VAL A 169 3.51 -4.14 4.01
C VAL A 169 4.00 -4.53 5.38
N THR A 170 4.42 -3.58 6.20
CA THR A 170 4.89 -3.79 7.58
C THR A 170 3.70 -4.05 8.53
N SER A 171 3.00 -5.18 8.32
CA SER A 171 2.00 -5.64 9.29
C SER A 171 2.69 -6.11 10.59
N PRO A 172 1.99 -6.15 11.74
CA PRO A 172 2.55 -6.65 12.99
C PRO A 172 3.20 -8.03 12.84
N ASP A 173 2.56 -8.97 12.14
CA ASP A 173 3.08 -10.32 11.93
C ASP A 173 4.34 -10.31 11.05
N MET A 174 4.36 -9.49 9.98
CA MET A 174 5.56 -9.35 9.15
C MET A 174 6.72 -8.75 9.94
N VAL A 175 6.47 -7.73 10.78
CA VAL A 175 7.48 -7.15 11.68
C VAL A 175 8.01 -8.20 12.64
N LYS A 176 7.13 -9.00 13.27
CA LYS A 176 7.48 -10.11 14.14
C LYS A 176 8.37 -11.14 13.41
N ALA A 177 8.01 -11.51 12.19
CA ALA A 177 8.82 -12.42 11.39
C ALA A 177 10.20 -11.86 11.07
N LEU A 178 10.31 -10.59 10.66
CA LEU A 178 11.59 -9.94 10.36
C LEU A 178 12.52 -9.87 11.57
N VAL A 179 11.97 -9.65 12.77
CA VAL A 179 12.74 -9.71 14.02
C VAL A 179 13.21 -11.14 14.29
N ALA A 180 12.33 -12.13 14.15
CA ALA A 180 12.67 -13.54 14.34
C ALA A 180 13.74 -14.05 13.35
N GLU A 181 13.75 -13.53 12.12
CA GLU A 181 14.77 -13.84 11.11
C GLU A 181 16.05 -12.97 11.25
N GLY A 182 16.12 -12.10 12.27
CA GLY A 182 17.31 -11.27 12.56
C GLY A 182 17.56 -10.13 11.55
N VAL A 183 16.54 -9.73 10.79
CA VAL A 183 16.65 -8.65 9.80
C VAL A 183 16.71 -7.29 10.47
N MET A 184 15.97 -7.12 11.59
CA MET A 184 15.88 -5.86 12.32
C MET A 184 15.59 -6.08 13.81
N ASP A 185 15.66 -5.01 14.59
CA ASP A 185 15.49 -5.00 16.06
C ASP A 185 14.08 -4.60 16.56
N GLY A 186 13.10 -4.49 15.67
CA GLY A 186 11.70 -4.18 16.01
C GLY A 186 11.21 -2.80 15.56
N ASN A 187 12.05 -1.79 15.49
CA ASN A 187 11.66 -0.48 14.96
C ASN A 187 11.77 -0.45 13.42
N HIS A 188 10.71 -0.88 12.75
CA HIS A 188 10.66 -0.98 11.29
C HIS A 188 10.66 0.37 10.55
N ASP A 189 10.36 1.49 11.22
CA ASP A 189 10.30 2.83 10.62
C ASP A 189 11.66 3.53 10.59
N SER A 190 12.66 3.01 11.33
CA SER A 190 14.00 3.58 11.31
C SER A 190 14.65 3.42 9.93
N GLN A 191 15.47 4.40 9.52
CA GLN A 191 16.17 4.33 8.23
C GLN A 191 17.06 3.07 8.12
N LYS A 192 17.69 2.67 9.24
CA LYS A 192 18.48 1.44 9.33
C LYS A 192 17.64 0.20 9.03
N SER A 193 16.50 0.06 9.71
CA SER A 193 15.61 -1.08 9.52
C SER A 193 15.00 -1.12 8.11
N ARG A 194 14.56 0.02 7.58
CA ARG A 194 14.02 0.10 6.20
C ARG A 194 15.05 -0.38 5.16
N LYS A 195 16.32 0.03 5.28
CA LYS A 195 17.41 -0.45 4.42
C LYS A 195 17.67 -1.95 4.60
N ALA A 196 17.65 -2.44 5.85
CA ALA A 196 17.83 -3.86 6.13
C ALA A 196 16.68 -4.71 5.56
N ILE A 197 15.44 -4.24 5.67
CA ILE A 197 14.27 -4.88 5.04
C ILE A 197 14.44 -4.94 3.52
N GLN A 198 14.77 -3.81 2.86
CA GLN A 198 15.00 -3.79 1.41
C GLN A 198 16.07 -4.79 1.00
N ALA A 199 17.21 -4.81 1.70
CA ALA A 199 18.30 -5.73 1.38
C ALA A 199 17.88 -7.20 1.55
N ALA A 200 17.17 -7.55 2.62
CA ALA A 200 16.67 -8.90 2.85
C ALA A 200 15.66 -9.32 1.78
N PHE A 201 14.73 -8.43 1.41
CA PHE A 201 13.75 -8.70 0.36
C PHE A 201 14.41 -8.88 -1.01
N SER A 202 15.40 -8.05 -1.34
CA SER A 202 16.17 -8.19 -2.58
C SER A 202 16.93 -9.51 -2.62
N GLN A 203 17.54 -9.95 -1.50
CA GLN A 203 18.22 -11.24 -1.40
C GLN A 203 17.23 -12.39 -1.59
N TRP A 204 16.12 -12.44 -0.85
CA TRP A 204 15.10 -13.49 -0.98
C TRP A 204 14.44 -13.53 -2.36
N SER A 205 14.21 -12.37 -2.96
CA SER A 205 13.67 -12.30 -4.32
C SER A 205 14.64 -12.89 -5.35
N ALA A 206 15.94 -12.63 -5.19
CA ALA A 206 16.97 -13.14 -6.09
C ALA A 206 17.11 -14.68 -6.06
N GLU A 207 16.73 -15.34 -4.95
CA GLU A 207 16.81 -16.80 -4.83
C GLU A 207 15.92 -17.52 -5.87
N HIS A 208 14.69 -17.02 -6.10
CA HIS A 208 13.69 -17.69 -6.93
C HIS A 208 12.81 -16.75 -7.77
N GLY A 209 13.16 -15.48 -7.91
CA GLY A 209 12.33 -14.48 -8.59
C GLY A 209 11.01 -14.19 -7.87
N THR A 210 10.94 -14.42 -6.54
CA THR A 210 9.70 -14.26 -5.77
C THR A 210 9.35 -12.78 -5.59
N PRO A 211 8.13 -12.33 -5.95
CA PRO A 211 7.70 -10.96 -5.74
C PRO A 211 7.76 -10.55 -4.27
N PHE A 212 8.09 -9.29 -4.00
CA PHE A 212 8.15 -8.72 -2.64
C PHE A 212 6.82 -8.87 -1.89
N ALA A 213 5.71 -8.71 -2.59
CA ALA A 213 4.39 -8.90 -2.03
C ALA A 213 4.15 -10.33 -1.52
N HIS A 214 4.66 -11.34 -2.25
CA HIS A 214 4.62 -12.73 -1.83
C HIS A 214 5.51 -12.96 -0.62
N ILE A 215 6.77 -12.49 -0.65
CA ILE A 215 7.69 -12.57 0.50
C ILE A 215 7.06 -11.96 1.74
N SER A 216 6.49 -10.76 1.63
CA SER A 216 5.81 -10.07 2.72
C SER A 216 4.65 -10.89 3.33
N ARG A 217 3.86 -11.56 2.48
CA ARG A 217 2.76 -12.43 2.94
C ARG A 217 3.25 -13.72 3.55
N ILE A 218 4.25 -14.36 2.94
CA ILE A 218 4.88 -15.58 3.46
C ILE A 218 5.46 -15.32 4.85
N LEU A 219 6.23 -14.25 5.03
CA LEU A 219 6.76 -13.83 6.33
C LEU A 219 5.63 -13.67 7.36
N ALA A 220 4.60 -12.88 7.04
CA ALA A 220 3.50 -12.66 7.97
C ALA A 220 2.73 -13.93 8.33
N MET A 221 2.69 -14.93 7.44
CA MET A 221 2.01 -16.21 7.68
C MET A 221 2.92 -17.26 8.33
N SER A 222 4.21 -16.98 8.47
CA SER A 222 5.19 -17.91 9.07
C SER A 222 5.28 -17.80 10.61
N VAL A 223 4.61 -16.83 11.21
CA VAL A 223 4.60 -16.57 12.67
C VAL A 223 3.19 -16.63 13.25
N ASP A 224 3.10 -16.72 14.62
CA ASP A 224 1.83 -16.72 15.37
C ASP A 224 1.30 -15.32 15.57
#